data_5ce70ed766d14224c1c9df55eae92b9f
#
_entry.id   5ce70ed766d14224c1c9df55eae92b9f
#
_cell.length_a   1.000
_cell.length_b   1.000
_cell.length_c   1.000
_cell.angle_alpha   90.00
_cell.angle_beta   90.00
_cell.angle_gamma   90.00
#
_symmetry.space_group_name_H-M   'P 1'
#
loop_
_entity.id
_entity.type
_entity.pdbx_description
1 polymer ?
#
loop_
_entity_poly.entity_id
_entity_poly.type
_entity_poly.pdbx_seq_one_letter_code
_entity_poly.pdbx_strand_id
1 'polypeptide(L)'
;MADIKLLLVEDDENLAYMEKSCFEVIIGGYEVKTAVNGRQGLEEWKTFQPDVIVSDIDMPIMDGLEMVRKIREVDGDTIILFT
;
A
#
# COMPACT_ATOMS: atom_id res chain seq x y z
N MET A 1 -18.37 5.66 -11.31
CA MET A 1 -17.97 5.34 -9.93
C MET A 1 -16.48 5.55 -9.76
N ALA A 2 -16.09 6.04 -8.59
CA ALA A 2 -14.66 6.20 -8.30
C ALA A 2 -14.02 4.83 -8.05
N ASP A 3 -12.78 4.67 -8.48
CA ASP A 3 -12.02 3.46 -8.21
C ASP A 3 -11.70 3.36 -6.71
N ILE A 4 -11.47 2.14 -6.24
CA ILE A 4 -10.96 1.90 -4.89
C ILE A 4 -9.47 2.24 -4.90
N LYS A 5 -9.06 3.10 -3.98
CA LYS A 5 -7.65 3.49 -3.86
C LYS A 5 -6.89 2.45 -3.06
N LEU A 6 -5.88 1.87 -3.67
CA LEU A 6 -5.05 0.83 -3.05
C LEU A 6 -3.60 1.28 -3.01
N LEU A 7 -3.01 1.30 -1.83
CA LEU A 7 -1.59 1.56 -1.65
C LEU A 7 -0.88 0.21 -1.51
N LEU A 8 0.03 -0.05 -2.43
CA LEU A 8 0.80 -1.29 -2.46
C LEU A 8 2.22 -0.98 -2.01
N VAL A 9 2.62 -1.54 -0.86
CA VAL A 9 3.96 -1.33 -0.31
C VAL A 9 4.76 -2.60 -0.49
N GLU A 10 5.71 -2.57 -1.43
CA GLU A 10 6.49 -3.72 -1.85
C GLU A 10 7.87 -3.25 -2.28
N ASP A 11 8.93 -3.82 -1.69
CA ASP A 11 10.30 -3.41 -1.98
C ASP A 11 10.86 -4.00 -3.28
N ASP A 12 10.27 -5.06 -3.81
CA ASP A 12 10.62 -5.60 -5.12
C ASP A 12 9.82 -4.85 -6.19
N GLU A 13 10.50 -4.00 -6.96
CA GLU A 13 9.87 -3.14 -7.95
C GLU A 13 9.19 -3.93 -9.08
N ASN A 14 9.76 -5.06 -9.48
CA ASN A 14 9.17 -5.91 -10.51
C ASN A 14 7.87 -6.54 -10.03
N LEU A 15 7.88 -7.05 -8.80
CA LEU A 15 6.69 -7.62 -8.20
C LEU A 15 5.61 -6.56 -8.00
N ALA A 16 6.00 -5.38 -7.53
CA ALA A 16 5.07 -4.26 -7.37
C ALA A 16 4.40 -3.89 -8.70
N TYR A 17 5.18 -3.83 -9.76
CA TYR A 17 4.64 -3.53 -11.09
C TYR A 17 3.62 -4.58 -11.53
N MET A 18 3.95 -5.85 -11.34
CA MET A 18 3.05 -6.95 -11.70
C MET A 18 1.76 -6.90 -10.91
N GLU A 19 1.86 -6.68 -9.60
CA GLU A 19 0.69 -6.61 -8.73
C GLU A 19 -0.18 -5.40 -9.06
N LYS A 20 0.44 -4.25 -9.30
CA LYS A 20 -0.27 -3.05 -9.71
C LYS A 20 -1.04 -3.29 -11.00
N SER A 21 -0.39 -3.87 -12.00
CA SER A 21 -1.03 -4.17 -13.28
C SER A 21 -2.20 -5.14 -13.10
N CYS A 22 -2.04 -6.12 -12.22
CA CYS A 22 -3.09 -7.08 -11.93
C CYS A 22 -4.35 -6.38 -11.38
N PHE A 23 -4.18 -5.52 -10.39
CA PHE A 23 -5.31 -4.82 -9.79
C PHE A 23 -5.96 -3.82 -10.75
N GLU A 24 -5.14 -3.07 -11.48
CA GLU A 24 -5.68 -2.01 -12.34
C GLU A 24 -6.26 -2.53 -13.64
N VAL A 25 -5.64 -3.54 -14.25
CA VAL A 25 -5.99 -3.99 -15.59
C VAL A 25 -6.77 -5.30 -15.58
N ILE A 26 -6.25 -6.33 -14.91
CA ILE A 26 -6.84 -7.67 -14.95
C ILE A 26 -8.11 -7.75 -14.13
N ILE A 27 -8.05 -7.32 -12.87
CA ILE A 27 -9.21 -7.28 -11.98
C ILE A 27 -10.06 -6.06 -12.30
N GLY A 28 -9.41 -4.89 -12.36
CA GLY A 28 -10.07 -3.61 -12.60
C GLY A 28 -10.74 -3.05 -11.35
N GLY A 29 -11.06 -1.77 -11.39
CA GLY A 29 -11.74 -1.09 -10.29
C GLY A 29 -10.85 -0.56 -9.20
N TYR A 30 -9.52 -0.61 -9.39
CA TYR A 30 -8.55 -0.10 -8.42
C TYR A 30 -7.69 0.98 -9.04
N GLU A 31 -7.41 2.00 -8.25
CA GLU A 31 -6.36 2.99 -8.54
C GLU A 31 -5.22 2.69 -7.58
N VAL A 32 -4.05 2.29 -8.10
CA VAL A 32 -2.95 1.77 -7.29
C VAL A 32 -1.79 2.75 -7.26
N LYS A 33 -1.33 3.10 -6.05
CA LYS A 33 -0.05 3.73 -5.79
C LYS A 33 0.90 2.70 -5.23
N THR A 34 2.18 2.82 -5.53
CA THR A 34 3.19 1.92 -4.99
C THR A 34 4.18 2.67 -4.11
N ALA A 35 4.74 1.96 -3.14
CA ALA A 35 5.81 2.45 -2.28
C ALA A 35 6.81 1.31 -2.07
N VAL A 36 8.08 1.64 -1.88
CA VAL A 36 9.15 0.63 -1.84
C VAL A 36 9.58 0.24 -0.43
N ASN A 37 9.07 0.93 0.59
CA ASN A 37 9.34 0.61 1.99
C ASN A 37 8.27 1.27 2.87
N GLY A 38 8.30 0.97 4.16
CA GLY A 38 7.29 1.49 5.07
C GLY A 38 7.32 3.01 5.23
N ARG A 39 8.50 3.63 5.13
CA ARG A 39 8.62 5.08 5.23
C ARG A 39 7.94 5.78 4.06
N GLN A 40 8.23 5.33 2.84
CA GLN A 40 7.56 5.86 1.65
C GLN A 40 6.07 5.53 1.70
N GLY A 41 5.72 4.35 2.22
CA GLY A 41 4.33 3.98 2.41
C GLY A 41 3.57 4.96 3.30
N LEU A 42 4.19 5.41 4.40
CA LEU A 42 3.58 6.42 5.26
C LEU A 42 3.37 7.75 4.53
N GLU A 43 4.36 8.17 3.76
CA GLU A 43 4.26 9.41 3.00
C GLU A 43 3.14 9.35 1.97
N GLU A 44 3.07 8.25 1.23
CA GLU A 44 2.02 8.04 0.24
C GLU A 44 0.64 7.92 0.89
N TRP A 45 0.54 7.25 2.04
CA TRP A 45 -0.71 7.13 2.78
C TRP A 45 -1.29 8.51 3.13
N LYS A 46 -0.43 9.44 3.57
CA LYS A 46 -0.88 10.78 3.95
C LYS A 46 -1.50 11.56 2.80
N THR A 47 -0.93 11.44 1.61
CA THR A 47 -1.36 12.21 0.45
C THR A 47 -2.40 11.50 -0.39
N PHE A 48 -2.25 10.19 -0.56
CA PHE A 48 -3.13 9.39 -1.40
C PHE A 48 -4.45 9.04 -0.70
N GLN A 49 -4.42 8.88 0.61
CA GLN A 49 -5.57 8.49 1.42
C GLN A 49 -6.24 7.21 0.90
N PRO A 50 -5.50 6.09 0.89
CA PRO A 50 -6.02 4.85 0.32
C PRO A 50 -7.17 4.26 1.14
N ASP A 51 -8.02 3.50 0.47
CA ASP A 51 -9.06 2.71 1.12
C ASP A 51 -8.47 1.42 1.67
N VAL A 52 -7.48 0.86 0.96
CA VAL A 52 -6.84 -0.41 1.30
C VAL A 52 -5.33 -0.26 1.15
N ILE A 53 -4.60 -0.85 2.09
CA ILE A 53 -3.14 -0.97 2.00
C ILE A 53 -2.80 -2.46 1.95
N VAL A 54 -2.02 -2.85 0.94
CA VAL A 54 -1.46 -4.19 0.84
C VAL A 54 0.05 -4.04 0.98
N SER A 55 0.63 -4.70 1.98
CA SER A 55 2.04 -4.49 2.32
C SER A 55 2.73 -5.79 2.66
N ASP A 56 4.02 -5.88 2.30
CA ASP A 56 4.91 -6.87 2.88
C ASP A 56 5.24 -6.48 4.32
N ILE A 57 5.66 -7.45 5.11
CA ILE A 57 6.14 -7.21 6.47
C ILE A 57 7.62 -6.82 6.43
N ASP A 58 8.45 -7.65 5.81
CA ASP A 58 9.90 -7.45 5.79
C ASP A 58 10.31 -6.51 4.67
N MET A 59 10.72 -5.32 5.03
CA MET A 59 11.20 -4.31 4.08
C MET A 59 12.32 -3.51 4.73
N PRO A 60 13.25 -2.96 3.92
CA PRO A 60 14.31 -2.12 4.48
C PRO A 60 13.77 -0.78 4.97
N ILE A 61 14.55 -0.08 5.77
CA ILE A 61 14.31 1.27 6.29
C ILE A 61 13.19 1.28 7.34
N MET A 62 11.98 0.91 6.97
CA MET A 62 10.85 0.75 7.87
C MET A 62 10.02 -0.43 7.38
N ASP A 63 9.81 -1.43 8.24
CA ASP A 63 9.04 -2.60 7.87
C ASP A 63 7.53 -2.32 7.93
N GLY A 64 6.75 -3.32 7.46
CA GLY A 64 5.31 -3.17 7.37
C GLY A 64 4.63 -3.04 8.72
N LEU A 65 5.14 -3.73 9.74
CA LEU A 65 4.53 -3.67 11.07
C LEU A 65 4.69 -2.29 11.71
N GLU A 66 5.87 -1.70 11.57
CA GLU A 66 6.11 -0.36 12.09
C GLU A 66 5.27 0.68 11.35
N MET A 67 5.18 0.55 10.01
CA MET A 67 4.34 1.42 9.21
C MET A 67 2.88 1.35 9.67
N VAL A 68 2.34 0.16 9.83
CA VAL A 68 0.95 -0.03 10.27
C VAL A 68 0.72 0.52 11.66
N ARG A 69 1.67 0.32 12.57
CA ARG A 69 1.54 0.87 13.92
C ARG A 69 1.38 2.38 13.89
N LYS A 70 2.21 3.06 13.06
CA LYS A 70 2.12 4.52 12.92
C LYS A 70 0.81 4.96 12.29
N ILE A 71 0.33 4.25 11.29
CA ILE A 71 -0.96 4.54 10.67
C ILE A 71 -2.08 4.40 11.69
N ARG A 72 -2.07 3.34 12.48
CA ARG A 72 -3.13 3.05 13.47
C ARG A 72 -3.16 4.05 14.61
N GLU A 73 -2.11 4.82 14.84
CA GLU A 73 -2.15 5.91 15.82
C GLU A 73 -3.12 7.01 15.40
N VAL A 74 -3.39 7.14 14.11
CA VAL A 74 -4.19 8.23 13.54
C VAL A 74 -5.46 7.70 12.89
N ASP A 75 -5.39 6.54 12.24
CA ASP A 75 -6.46 6.01 11.38
C ASP A 75 -6.70 4.54 11.73
N GLY A 76 -7.87 4.25 12.30
CA GLY A 76 -8.28 2.88 12.61
C GLY A 76 -9.14 2.23 11.52
N ASP A 77 -9.46 2.96 10.47
CA ASP A 77 -10.48 2.52 9.49
C ASP A 77 -9.91 1.95 8.20
N THR A 78 -8.71 2.39 7.78
CA THR A 78 -8.09 1.88 6.56
C THR A 78 -7.90 0.37 6.65
N ILE A 79 -8.32 -0.34 5.63
CA ILE A 79 -8.13 -1.79 5.56
C ILE A 79 -6.67 -2.07 5.25
N ILE A 80 -6.03 -2.93 6.06
CA ILE A 80 -4.62 -3.25 5.89
C ILE A 80 -4.48 -4.77 5.80
N LEU A 81 -3.84 -5.23 4.72
CA LEU A 81 -3.57 -6.64 4.46
C LEU A 81 -2.07 -6.83 4.28
N PHE A 82 -1.53 -7.86 4.91
CA PHE A 82 -0.14 -8.25 4.72
C PHE A 82 -0.04 -9.43 3.75
N THR A 83 1.02 -9.43 2.98
CA THR A 83 1.31 -10.54 2.05
C THR A 83 2.49 -11.37 2.52
#